data_c13c1e411fc3cde05430bad721ee29af
#
_entry.id   c13c1e411fc3cde05430bad721ee29af
#
_cell.length_a   1.000
_cell.length_b   1.000
_cell.length_c   1.000
_cell.angle_alpha   90.00
_cell.angle_beta   90.00
_cell.angle_gamma   90.00
#
_symmetry.space_group_name_H-M   'P 1'
#
loop_
_entity.id
_entity.type
_entity.pdbx_description
1 polymer ?
#
loop_
_entity_poly.entity_id
_entity_poly.type
_entity_poly.pdbx_seq_one_letter_code
_entity_poly.pdbx_strand_id
1 'polypeptide(L)'
;SRGLGDVYKRQQIRMIMKKSIKRLPKRTQEELTVLLDLVCKNIENCQMVILFGSYARGNYVLWDSNIEFGVHTSYQSDYDILVVVTGQIKYVERKLHRITNQYHDLFAGRRHAFPQFVVEHINTVNRNLEVSQYFFTDIVKEGVMLYNSGKHELAKPRKLSFKEIRDIAQKEFDELYPYACGLLEGVNKFYLPEKQNKISAFLLHQTCEKLYNCILMVFTNYRPKSHKIKEFGGMVKRFSMELTTVFPQNTDEEKECFDLLCRSYIEARYNKDFSISQEQLEYLIARIDILKDITERLCKEKIAEYDTMTESVIL
;
A
#
# COMPACT_ATOMS: atom_id res chain seq x y z
N SER A 1 -38.48 16.46 27.63
CA SER A 1 -37.69 16.39 26.37
C SER A 1 -36.38 17.19 26.50
N ARG A 2 -35.49 16.76 27.38
CA ARG A 2 -34.10 17.20 27.45
C ARG A 2 -33.27 15.90 27.51
N GLY A 3 -32.56 15.53 26.46
CA GLY A 3 -31.72 14.36 26.64
C GLY A 3 -31.06 13.77 25.39
N LEU A 4 -31.56 13.97 24.18
CA LEU A 4 -30.95 13.34 22.97
C LEU A 4 -29.96 14.26 22.23
N GLY A 5 -30.04 15.57 22.41
CA GLY A 5 -29.14 16.53 21.78
C GLY A 5 -27.75 16.64 22.44
N ASP A 6 -27.64 16.33 23.75
CA ASP A 6 -26.37 16.48 24.50
C ASP A 6 -25.45 15.26 24.43
N VAL A 7 -25.97 14.09 24.12
CA VAL A 7 -25.15 12.87 23.93
C VAL A 7 -24.36 12.92 22.61
N TYR A 8 -24.95 13.52 21.58
CA TYR A 8 -24.27 13.73 20.29
C TYR A 8 -23.16 14.79 20.31
N LYS A 9 -23.23 15.76 21.22
CA LYS A 9 -22.21 16.82 21.35
C LYS A 9 -20.98 16.41 22.16
N ARG A 10 -21.02 15.35 22.97
CA ARG A 10 -19.90 14.95 23.84
C ARG A 10 -18.92 13.95 23.21
N GLN A 11 -19.15 13.44 21.98
CA GLN A 11 -18.23 12.55 21.28
C GLN A 11 -17.49 13.19 20.11
N GLN A 12 -17.32 14.50 20.07
CA GLN A 12 -16.26 15.10 19.25
C GLN A 12 -14.91 14.80 19.92
N ILE A 13 -14.38 13.58 19.69
CA ILE A 13 -12.98 13.30 20.00
C ILE A 13 -12.19 14.31 19.19
N ARG A 14 -11.57 15.25 19.91
CA ARG A 14 -10.61 16.19 19.33
C ARG A 14 -9.47 15.31 18.79
N MET A 15 -9.52 14.92 17.51
CA MET A 15 -8.46 14.16 16.86
C MET A 15 -7.25 15.09 16.73
N ILE A 16 -6.46 15.15 17.80
CA ILE A 16 -5.17 15.85 17.79
C ILE A 16 -4.15 14.83 17.32
N MET A 17 -3.78 14.92 16.05
CA MET A 17 -2.69 14.11 15.49
C MET A 17 -1.42 14.30 16.33
N LYS A 18 -0.70 13.20 16.58
CA LYS A 18 0.58 13.25 17.29
C LYS A 18 1.56 14.16 16.56
N LYS A 19 2.37 14.92 17.30
CA LYS A 19 3.35 15.86 16.71
C LYS A 19 4.80 15.52 17.05
N SER A 20 5.06 14.35 17.63
CA SER A 20 6.40 14.02 18.11
C SER A 20 6.79 12.58 17.80
N ILE A 21 8.00 12.42 17.28
CA ILE A 21 8.67 11.13 17.04
C ILE A 21 9.63 10.74 18.18
N LYS A 22 9.67 11.49 19.29
CA LYS A 22 10.60 11.26 20.42
C LYS A 22 10.53 9.86 21.04
N ARG A 23 9.39 9.16 20.87
CA ARG A 23 9.20 7.78 21.31
C ARG A 23 9.91 6.74 20.44
N LEU A 24 10.32 7.10 19.23
CA LEU A 24 11.04 6.22 18.32
C LEU A 24 12.53 6.18 18.70
N PRO A 25 13.28 5.13 18.32
CA PRO A 25 14.72 5.06 18.52
C PRO A 25 15.43 6.29 17.93
N LYS A 26 16.53 6.73 18.54
CA LYS A 26 17.30 7.91 18.08
C LYS A 26 17.66 7.83 16.59
N ARG A 27 18.13 6.67 16.15
CA ARG A 27 18.45 6.42 14.75
C ARG A 27 17.25 6.64 13.83
N THR A 28 16.08 6.11 14.19
CA THR A 28 14.82 6.33 13.44
C THR A 28 14.45 7.80 13.39
N GLN A 29 14.67 8.54 14.49
CA GLN A 29 14.44 9.99 14.51
C GLN A 29 15.38 10.73 13.54
N GLU A 30 16.66 10.36 13.49
CA GLU A 30 17.64 10.91 12.55
C GLU A 30 17.25 10.62 11.10
N GLU A 31 16.92 9.37 10.78
CA GLU A 31 16.48 8.94 9.45
C GLU A 31 15.24 9.72 8.98
N LEU A 32 14.21 9.84 9.83
CA LEU A 32 12.99 10.59 9.53
C LEU A 32 13.24 12.11 9.40
N THR A 33 14.17 12.66 10.17
CA THR A 33 14.56 14.07 10.06
C THR A 33 15.23 14.35 8.72
N VAL A 34 16.15 13.50 8.29
CA VAL A 34 16.80 13.60 6.98
C VAL A 34 15.78 13.51 5.86
N LEU A 35 14.86 12.53 5.92
CA LEU A 35 13.78 12.40 4.93
C LEU A 35 12.89 13.64 4.88
N LEU A 36 12.50 14.17 6.04
CA LEU A 36 11.69 15.39 6.13
C LEU A 36 12.41 16.58 5.48
N ASP A 37 13.68 16.77 5.78
CA ASP A 37 14.49 17.84 5.20
C ASP A 37 14.60 17.72 3.69
N LEU A 38 14.82 16.51 3.17
CA LEU A 38 14.86 16.26 1.73
C LEU A 38 13.51 16.57 1.06
N VAL A 39 12.40 16.16 1.68
CA VAL A 39 11.04 16.44 1.17
C VAL A 39 10.78 17.94 1.16
N CYS A 40 10.99 18.63 2.27
CA CYS A 40 10.70 20.07 2.41
C CYS A 40 11.57 20.94 1.50
N LYS A 41 12.85 20.57 1.27
CA LYS A 41 13.75 21.30 0.38
C LYS A 41 13.44 21.15 -1.10
N ASN A 42 12.91 19.97 -1.50
CA ASN A 42 12.72 19.66 -2.92
C ASN A 42 11.26 19.81 -3.39
N ILE A 43 10.28 19.86 -2.48
CA ILE A 43 8.84 19.93 -2.81
C ILE A 43 8.28 21.26 -2.29
N GLU A 44 8.35 22.29 -3.12
CA GLU A 44 7.96 23.68 -2.77
C GLU A 44 6.47 23.82 -2.37
N ASN A 45 5.61 23.01 -2.97
CA ASN A 45 4.17 23.00 -2.73
C ASN A 45 3.74 21.96 -1.69
N CYS A 46 4.67 21.44 -0.88
CA CYS A 46 4.36 20.54 0.22
C CYS A 46 3.57 21.28 1.30
N GLN A 47 2.42 20.72 1.67
CA GLN A 47 1.56 21.28 2.70
C GLN A 47 1.69 20.54 4.03
N MET A 48 1.77 19.20 3.96
CA MET A 48 1.92 18.36 5.14
C MET A 48 2.75 17.12 4.82
N VAL A 49 3.51 16.65 5.80
CA VAL A 49 4.20 15.35 5.78
C VAL A 49 3.76 14.59 7.03
N ILE A 50 3.16 13.42 6.84
CA ILE A 50 2.57 12.63 7.91
C ILE A 50 3.15 11.23 7.88
N LEU A 51 3.81 10.82 8.97
CA LEU A 51 4.20 9.43 9.18
C LEU A 51 2.98 8.64 9.63
N PHE A 52 2.70 7.51 8.98
CA PHE A 52 1.61 6.61 9.35
C PHE A 52 2.10 5.16 9.42
N GLY A 53 1.21 4.19 9.50
CA GLY A 53 1.57 2.78 9.50
C GLY A 53 2.25 2.31 10.80
N SER A 54 3.11 1.29 10.70
CA SER A 54 3.68 0.59 11.85
C SER A 54 4.52 1.49 12.75
N TYR A 55 5.34 2.37 12.20
CA TYR A 55 6.14 3.32 12.98
C TYR A 55 5.27 4.34 13.71
N ALA A 56 4.20 4.81 13.08
CA ALA A 56 3.26 5.74 13.72
C ALA A 56 2.46 5.07 14.85
N ARG A 57 2.14 3.79 14.74
CA ARG A 57 1.47 3.02 15.80
C ARG A 57 2.43 2.55 16.90
N GLY A 58 3.68 2.24 16.55
CA GLY A 58 4.71 1.71 17.47
C GLY A 58 4.83 0.18 17.45
N ASN A 59 4.24 -0.47 16.45
CA ASN A 59 4.31 -1.94 16.24
C ASN A 59 5.19 -2.32 15.03
N TYR A 60 6.21 -1.50 14.76
CA TYR A 60 7.18 -1.73 13.69
C TYR A 60 8.18 -2.82 14.04
N VAL A 61 8.70 -3.48 13.00
CA VAL A 61 9.79 -4.44 13.08
C VAL A 61 11.06 -3.77 12.58
N LEU A 62 12.09 -3.67 13.41
CA LEU A 62 13.39 -3.11 13.02
C LEU A 62 14.14 -4.04 12.07
N TRP A 63 14.07 -5.32 12.34
CA TRP A 63 14.59 -6.39 11.50
C TRP A 63 14.12 -7.74 12.02
N ASP A 64 13.63 -8.57 11.14
CA ASP A 64 13.36 -9.98 11.38
C ASP A 64 13.95 -10.79 10.21
N SER A 65 14.47 -11.98 10.51
CA SER A 65 15.08 -12.87 9.52
C SER A 65 14.70 -14.30 9.88
N ASN A 66 13.85 -14.88 9.06
CA ASN A 66 13.33 -16.22 9.24
C ASN A 66 13.55 -17.06 7.98
N ILE A 67 13.45 -18.39 8.14
CA ILE A 67 13.31 -19.31 7.01
C ILE A 67 11.83 -19.70 6.98
N GLU A 68 11.08 -19.17 6.01
CA GLU A 68 9.69 -19.55 5.79
C GLU A 68 9.59 -20.36 4.50
N PHE A 69 8.97 -21.55 4.56
CA PHE A 69 8.81 -22.45 3.42
C PHE A 69 10.12 -22.78 2.67
N GLY A 70 11.25 -22.85 3.41
CA GLY A 70 12.58 -23.11 2.84
C GLY A 70 13.24 -21.90 2.16
N VAL A 71 12.63 -20.73 2.21
CA VAL A 71 13.16 -19.47 1.68
C VAL A 71 13.68 -18.59 2.83
N HIS A 72 14.89 -18.07 2.68
CA HIS A 72 15.41 -17.05 3.59
C HIS A 72 14.64 -15.75 3.34
N THR A 73 13.82 -15.36 4.31
CA THR A 73 13.10 -14.08 4.29
C THR A 73 13.70 -13.13 5.29
N SER A 74 13.87 -11.89 4.91
CA SER A 74 14.19 -10.82 5.82
C SER A 74 13.14 -9.74 5.74
N TYR A 75 12.65 -9.29 6.89
CA TYR A 75 11.63 -8.26 6.97
C TYR A 75 12.09 -7.09 7.85
N GLN A 76 11.84 -5.90 7.34
CA GLN A 76 11.96 -4.65 8.07
C GLN A 76 10.74 -3.81 7.73
N SER A 77 10.14 -3.15 8.72
CA SER A 77 9.06 -2.19 8.46
C SER A 77 9.57 -0.97 7.68
N ASP A 78 8.77 -0.48 6.75
CA ASP A 78 9.05 0.74 5.99
C ASP A 78 8.56 1.97 6.74
N TYR A 79 9.07 3.14 6.36
CA TYR A 79 8.48 4.42 6.73
C TYR A 79 7.33 4.75 5.80
N ASP A 80 6.10 4.51 6.22
CA ASP A 80 4.89 4.92 5.50
C ASP A 80 4.70 6.44 5.67
N ILE A 81 4.84 7.22 4.58
CA ILE A 81 4.81 8.68 4.62
C ILE A 81 3.78 9.22 3.64
N LEU A 82 2.77 9.93 4.14
CA LEU A 82 1.84 10.69 3.31
C LEU A 82 2.40 12.11 3.09
N VAL A 83 2.61 12.47 1.84
CA VAL A 83 3.00 13.82 1.41
C VAL A 83 1.79 14.50 0.79
N VAL A 84 1.26 15.53 1.47
CA VAL A 84 0.10 16.30 1.02
C VAL A 84 0.58 17.56 0.30
N VAL A 85 0.07 17.78 -0.91
CA VAL A 85 0.54 18.87 -1.78
C VAL A 85 -0.63 19.67 -2.38
N THR A 86 -0.32 20.86 -2.94
CA THR A 86 -1.27 21.69 -3.72
C THR A 86 -0.98 21.69 -5.22
N GLY A 87 -0.01 20.91 -5.69
CA GLY A 87 0.43 20.88 -7.08
C GLY A 87 0.17 19.55 -7.79
N GLN A 88 0.82 19.39 -8.94
CA GLN A 88 0.68 18.20 -9.78
C GLN A 88 1.36 16.99 -9.13
N ILE A 89 0.60 15.95 -8.80
CA ILE A 89 1.07 14.73 -8.15
C ILE A 89 2.21 14.06 -8.93
N LYS A 90 2.06 13.84 -10.24
CA LYS A 90 3.09 13.19 -11.08
C LYS A 90 4.47 13.88 -11.04
N TYR A 91 4.50 15.20 -10.87
CA TYR A 91 5.74 15.94 -10.72
C TYR A 91 6.38 15.68 -9.36
N VAL A 92 5.57 15.63 -8.31
CA VAL A 92 6.01 15.33 -6.94
C VAL A 92 6.51 13.90 -6.83
N GLU A 93 5.82 12.93 -7.40
CA GLU A 93 6.22 11.50 -7.41
C GLU A 93 7.63 11.34 -8.01
N ARG A 94 7.93 12.01 -9.13
CA ARG A 94 9.28 11.98 -9.72
C ARG A 94 10.35 12.58 -8.81
N LYS A 95 10.03 13.63 -8.06
CA LYS A 95 10.94 14.21 -7.07
C LYS A 95 11.15 13.27 -5.89
N LEU A 96 10.08 12.63 -5.38
CA LEU A 96 10.17 11.67 -4.28
C LEU A 96 11.01 10.44 -4.65
N HIS A 97 10.92 9.97 -5.89
CA HIS A 97 11.81 8.89 -6.35
C HIS A 97 13.29 9.28 -6.26
N ARG A 98 13.65 10.53 -6.65
CA ARG A 98 15.03 11.04 -6.48
C ARG A 98 15.40 11.19 -5.02
N ILE A 99 14.48 11.66 -4.17
CA ILE A 99 14.68 11.77 -2.72
C ILE A 99 14.95 10.41 -2.11
N THR A 100 14.23 9.36 -2.53
CA THR A 100 14.47 7.98 -2.08
C THR A 100 15.90 7.54 -2.40
N ASN A 101 16.39 7.80 -3.62
CA ASN A 101 17.76 7.46 -3.99
C ASN A 101 18.78 8.25 -3.15
N GLN A 102 18.60 9.58 -3.02
CA GLN A 102 19.48 10.41 -2.17
C GLN A 102 19.49 9.93 -0.71
N TYR A 103 18.34 9.54 -0.17
CA TYR A 103 18.26 8.99 1.17
C TYR A 103 19.05 7.68 1.29
N HIS A 104 18.92 6.77 0.31
CA HIS A 104 19.71 5.55 0.29
C HIS A 104 21.21 5.81 0.23
N ASP A 105 21.65 6.76 -0.59
CA ASP A 105 23.06 7.14 -0.72
C ASP A 105 23.61 7.68 0.61
N LEU A 106 22.83 8.51 1.34
CA LEU A 106 23.22 9.06 2.64
C LEU A 106 23.36 7.98 3.73
N PHE A 107 22.61 6.89 3.63
CA PHE A 107 22.66 5.77 4.58
C PHE A 107 23.33 4.52 3.97
N ALA A 108 24.05 4.65 2.85
CA ALA A 108 24.77 3.56 2.21
C ALA A 108 25.73 2.85 3.21
N GLY A 109 25.76 1.52 3.16
CA GLY A 109 26.56 0.70 4.07
C GLY A 109 25.95 0.56 5.48
N ARG A 110 24.80 1.17 5.77
CA ARG A 110 24.06 1.04 7.02
C ARG A 110 22.67 0.49 6.73
N ARG A 111 22.20 -0.43 7.57
CA ARG A 111 20.84 -0.94 7.50
C ARG A 111 19.87 0.20 7.87
N HIS A 112 18.93 0.56 7.02
CA HIS A 112 17.95 1.64 7.23
C HIS A 112 16.58 1.23 6.68
N ALA A 113 15.51 1.81 7.23
CA ALA A 113 14.16 1.54 6.74
C ALA A 113 13.90 2.23 5.39
N PHE A 114 13.12 1.57 4.54
CA PHE A 114 12.77 2.10 3.22
C PHE A 114 11.64 3.14 3.34
N PRO A 115 11.74 4.33 2.69
CA PRO A 115 10.64 5.28 2.67
C PRO A 115 9.60 4.90 1.62
N GLN A 116 8.38 4.62 2.07
CA GLN A 116 7.22 4.35 1.23
C GLN A 116 6.35 5.61 1.18
N PHE A 117 6.40 6.34 0.08
CA PHE A 117 5.65 7.57 -0.08
C PHE A 117 4.27 7.34 -0.70
N VAL A 118 3.26 7.95 -0.10
CA VAL A 118 1.94 8.19 -0.70
C VAL A 118 1.81 9.68 -0.94
N VAL A 119 1.43 10.09 -2.15
CA VAL A 119 1.27 11.51 -2.50
C VAL A 119 -0.17 11.79 -2.85
N GLU A 120 -0.77 12.78 -2.19
CA GLU A 120 -2.12 13.21 -2.51
C GLU A 120 -2.27 14.74 -2.48
N HIS A 121 -3.18 15.22 -3.31
CA HIS A 121 -3.56 16.63 -3.29
C HIS A 121 -4.44 16.91 -2.06
N ILE A 122 -4.28 18.06 -1.41
CA ILE A 122 -5.02 18.43 -0.19
C ILE A 122 -6.53 18.31 -0.38
N ASN A 123 -7.07 18.72 -1.54
CA ASN A 123 -8.51 18.60 -1.82
C ASN A 123 -8.97 17.14 -1.90
N THR A 124 -8.12 16.23 -2.42
CA THR A 124 -8.41 14.79 -2.45
C THR A 124 -8.42 14.22 -1.03
N VAL A 125 -7.44 14.57 -0.22
CA VAL A 125 -7.38 14.14 1.19
C VAL A 125 -8.63 14.60 1.93
N ASN A 126 -8.99 15.88 1.82
CA ASN A 126 -10.15 16.43 2.52
C ASN A 126 -11.47 15.81 2.06
N ARG A 127 -11.70 15.67 0.75
CA ARG A 127 -12.89 15.00 0.22
C ARG A 127 -13.02 13.56 0.73
N ASN A 128 -11.91 12.81 0.78
CA ASN A 128 -11.92 11.45 1.28
C ASN A 128 -12.13 11.38 2.81
N LEU A 129 -11.65 12.37 3.56
CA LEU A 129 -11.97 12.50 4.98
C LEU A 129 -13.44 12.82 5.22
N GLU A 130 -14.05 13.72 4.43
CA GLU A 130 -15.48 14.05 4.51
C GLU A 130 -16.39 12.84 4.32
N VAL A 131 -16.03 11.94 3.36
CA VAL A 131 -16.74 10.67 3.17
C VAL A 131 -16.22 9.54 4.07
N SER A 132 -15.30 9.88 4.99
CA SER A 132 -14.75 8.96 5.98
C SER A 132 -14.09 7.72 5.40
N GLN A 133 -13.38 7.89 4.28
CA GLN A 133 -12.55 6.83 3.73
C GLN A 133 -11.52 6.42 4.79
N TYR A 134 -11.56 5.16 5.24
CA TYR A 134 -10.86 4.75 6.45
C TYR A 134 -9.34 4.83 6.34
N PHE A 135 -8.74 4.70 5.16
CA PHE A 135 -7.30 4.95 4.96
C PHE A 135 -6.86 6.33 5.48
N PHE A 136 -7.52 7.41 5.01
CA PHE A 136 -7.18 8.77 5.44
C PHE A 136 -7.63 9.03 6.88
N THR A 137 -8.76 8.45 7.29
CA THR A 137 -9.27 8.55 8.65
C THR A 137 -8.27 7.94 9.65
N ASP A 138 -7.71 6.78 9.35
CA ASP A 138 -6.71 6.13 10.21
C ASP A 138 -5.39 6.92 10.23
N ILE A 139 -4.97 7.47 9.09
CA ILE A 139 -3.79 8.36 9.05
C ILE A 139 -3.99 9.56 9.99
N VAL A 140 -5.15 10.21 9.96
CA VAL A 140 -5.43 11.36 10.85
C VAL A 140 -5.52 10.94 12.31
N LYS A 141 -6.06 9.76 12.59
CA LYS A 141 -6.24 9.24 13.95
C LYS A 141 -4.93 8.76 14.60
N GLU A 142 -4.10 8.04 13.85
CA GLU A 142 -2.94 7.32 14.39
C GLU A 142 -1.61 7.94 13.99
N GLY A 143 -1.59 8.73 12.93
CA GLY A 143 -0.41 9.30 12.33
C GLY A 143 0.34 10.31 13.21
N VAL A 144 1.57 10.61 12.79
CA VAL A 144 2.42 11.64 13.38
C VAL A 144 2.65 12.72 12.35
N MET A 145 2.22 13.95 12.64
CA MET A 145 2.49 15.12 11.81
C MET A 145 3.98 15.49 11.92
N LEU A 146 4.75 15.22 10.87
CA LEU A 146 6.16 15.58 10.79
C LEU A 146 6.34 17.04 10.35
N TYR A 147 5.50 17.50 9.41
CA TYR A 147 5.50 18.86 8.90
C TYR A 147 4.08 19.34 8.60
N ASN A 148 3.82 20.60 8.87
CA ASN A 148 2.59 21.29 8.48
C ASN A 148 2.92 22.74 8.12
N SER A 149 2.58 23.17 6.90
CA SER A 149 2.77 24.55 6.44
C SER A 149 1.88 25.57 7.19
N GLY A 150 0.82 25.10 7.85
CA GLY A 150 -0.19 25.94 8.50
C GLY A 150 -1.18 26.62 7.54
N LYS A 151 -1.04 26.40 6.22
CA LYS A 151 -1.89 27.04 5.19
C LYS A 151 -3.20 26.29 4.92
N HIS A 152 -3.28 25.03 5.33
CA HIS A 152 -4.44 24.17 5.08
C HIS A 152 -4.77 23.36 6.32
N GLU A 153 -6.06 23.08 6.50
CA GLU A 153 -6.56 22.21 7.55
C GLU A 153 -7.10 20.92 6.95
N LEU A 154 -6.99 19.81 7.71
CA LEU A 154 -7.61 18.54 7.36
C LEU A 154 -9.08 18.54 7.76
N ALA A 155 -9.95 18.07 6.85
CA ALA A 155 -11.35 17.88 7.14
C ALA A 155 -11.55 16.88 8.29
N LYS A 156 -12.66 17.01 9.03
CA LYS A 156 -13.00 16.11 10.14
C LYS A 156 -13.82 14.95 9.61
N PRO A 157 -13.30 13.71 9.67
CA PRO A 157 -14.08 12.55 9.25
C PRO A 157 -15.19 12.24 10.26
N ARG A 158 -16.30 11.66 9.77
CA ARG A 158 -17.25 10.99 10.65
C ARG A 158 -16.70 9.61 11.05
N LYS A 159 -17.16 9.04 12.14
CA LYS A 159 -16.82 7.65 12.49
C LYS A 159 -17.69 6.70 11.67
N LEU A 160 -17.06 5.81 10.88
CA LEU A 160 -17.76 4.68 10.27
C LEU A 160 -18.03 3.60 11.33
N SER A 161 -19.19 2.94 11.26
CA SER A 161 -19.45 1.71 12.00
C SER A 161 -18.64 0.56 11.37
N PHE A 162 -18.36 -0.49 12.16
CA PHE A 162 -17.70 -1.67 11.63
C PHE A 162 -18.52 -2.36 10.53
N LYS A 163 -19.85 -2.27 10.62
CA LYS A 163 -20.75 -2.76 9.56
C LYS A 163 -20.54 -2.02 8.24
N GLU A 164 -20.44 -0.68 8.27
CA GLU A 164 -20.17 0.09 7.05
C GLU A 164 -18.79 -0.24 6.45
N ILE A 165 -17.77 -0.40 7.31
CA ILE A 165 -16.42 -0.79 6.89
C ILE A 165 -16.45 -2.18 6.25
N ARG A 166 -17.14 -3.12 6.87
CA ARG A 166 -17.30 -4.48 6.36
C ARG A 166 -18.03 -4.51 5.02
N ASP A 167 -19.13 -3.78 4.89
CA ASP A 167 -19.92 -3.73 3.65
C ASP A 167 -19.10 -3.13 2.48
N ILE A 168 -18.27 -2.12 2.76
CA ILE A 168 -17.33 -1.57 1.78
C ILE A 168 -16.28 -2.62 1.40
N ALA A 169 -15.65 -3.26 2.39
CA ALA A 169 -14.61 -4.26 2.15
C ALA A 169 -15.14 -5.47 1.36
N GLN A 170 -16.33 -5.95 1.70
CA GLN A 170 -16.99 -7.04 0.99
C GLN A 170 -17.26 -6.68 -0.46
N LYS A 171 -17.82 -5.49 -0.72
CA LYS A 171 -18.09 -5.02 -2.07
C LYS A 171 -16.82 -4.96 -2.93
N GLU A 172 -15.72 -4.43 -2.39
CA GLU A 172 -14.45 -4.35 -3.11
C GLU A 172 -13.86 -5.74 -3.39
N PHE A 173 -13.99 -6.68 -2.44
CA PHE A 173 -13.59 -8.06 -2.65
C PHE A 173 -14.40 -8.74 -3.76
N ASP A 174 -15.73 -8.60 -3.71
CA ASP A 174 -16.65 -9.21 -4.69
C ASP A 174 -16.46 -8.65 -6.10
N GLU A 175 -15.93 -7.42 -6.24
CA GLU A 175 -15.62 -6.82 -7.53
C GLU A 175 -14.22 -7.23 -8.03
N LEU A 176 -13.19 -7.11 -7.19
CA LEU A 176 -11.79 -7.18 -7.64
C LEU A 176 -11.26 -8.61 -7.72
N TYR A 177 -11.63 -9.49 -6.77
CA TYR A 177 -11.10 -10.84 -6.72
C TYR A 177 -11.61 -11.71 -7.89
N PRO A 178 -12.93 -11.79 -8.19
CA PRO A 178 -13.40 -12.54 -9.34
C PRO A 178 -12.87 -11.99 -10.68
N TYR A 179 -12.69 -10.67 -10.76
CA TYR A 179 -12.10 -10.06 -11.95
C TYR A 179 -10.65 -10.55 -12.18
N ALA A 180 -9.84 -10.58 -11.14
CA ALA A 180 -8.47 -11.09 -11.20
C ALA A 180 -8.46 -12.59 -11.59
N CYS A 181 -9.33 -13.40 -10.99
CA CYS A 181 -9.47 -14.82 -11.32
C CYS A 181 -9.84 -15.03 -12.80
N GLY A 182 -10.77 -14.22 -13.32
CA GLY A 182 -11.17 -14.30 -14.73
C GLY A 182 -10.04 -13.96 -15.70
N LEU A 183 -9.18 -12.98 -15.37
CA LEU A 183 -7.99 -12.68 -16.17
C LEU A 183 -7.02 -13.86 -16.19
N LEU A 184 -6.73 -14.47 -15.03
CA LEU A 184 -5.84 -15.61 -14.91
C LEU A 184 -6.40 -16.85 -15.64
N GLU A 185 -7.68 -17.09 -15.52
CA GLU A 185 -8.37 -18.14 -16.24
C GLU A 185 -8.28 -17.95 -17.76
N GLY A 186 -8.44 -16.70 -18.23
CA GLY A 186 -8.25 -16.34 -19.63
C GLY A 186 -6.84 -16.65 -20.14
N VAL A 187 -5.81 -16.36 -19.34
CA VAL A 187 -4.43 -16.73 -19.67
C VAL A 187 -4.31 -18.24 -19.81
N ASN A 188 -4.74 -19.01 -18.80
CA ASN A 188 -4.55 -20.46 -18.75
C ASN A 188 -5.35 -21.22 -19.84
N LYS A 189 -6.58 -20.79 -20.13
CA LYS A 189 -7.47 -21.49 -21.05
C LYS A 189 -7.32 -21.10 -22.51
N PHE A 190 -6.93 -19.85 -22.77
CA PHE A 190 -6.97 -19.32 -24.14
C PHE A 190 -5.61 -18.85 -24.64
N TYR A 191 -4.92 -17.96 -23.93
CA TYR A 191 -3.78 -17.25 -24.50
C TYR A 191 -2.47 -18.06 -24.42
N LEU A 192 -2.24 -18.77 -23.32
CA LEU A 192 -1.03 -19.59 -23.15
C LEU A 192 -1.01 -20.80 -24.10
N PRO A 193 -2.12 -21.58 -24.25
CA PRO A 193 -2.18 -22.69 -25.21
C PRO A 193 -1.96 -22.23 -26.67
N GLU A 194 -2.43 -21.04 -27.02
CA GLU A 194 -2.26 -20.44 -28.35
C GLU A 194 -0.91 -19.73 -28.52
N LYS A 195 0.02 -19.88 -27.55
CA LYS A 195 1.37 -19.27 -27.56
C LYS A 195 1.34 -17.73 -27.73
N GLN A 196 0.28 -17.09 -27.24
CA GLN A 196 0.16 -15.63 -27.26
C GLN A 196 0.89 -15.00 -26.05
N ASN A 197 2.21 -15.20 -25.98
CA ASN A 197 3.02 -14.92 -24.81
C ASN A 197 2.97 -13.45 -24.36
N LYS A 198 2.95 -12.48 -25.31
CA LYS A 198 2.86 -11.05 -24.96
C LYS A 198 1.55 -10.70 -24.29
N ILE A 199 0.43 -11.24 -24.80
CA ILE A 199 -0.89 -11.01 -24.21
C ILE A 199 -0.96 -11.67 -22.84
N SER A 200 -0.46 -12.90 -22.71
CA SER A 200 -0.37 -13.63 -21.45
C SER A 200 0.39 -12.81 -20.40
N ALA A 201 1.58 -12.31 -20.73
CA ALA A 201 2.37 -11.49 -19.81
C ALA A 201 1.66 -10.21 -19.37
N PHE A 202 0.98 -9.51 -20.29
CA PHE A 202 0.19 -8.32 -19.95
C PHE A 202 -0.98 -8.67 -19.02
N LEU A 203 -1.71 -9.75 -19.29
CA LEU A 203 -2.83 -10.18 -18.45
C LEU A 203 -2.37 -10.67 -17.09
N LEU A 204 -1.23 -11.35 -16.99
CA LEU A 204 -0.62 -11.74 -15.71
C LEU A 204 -0.26 -10.50 -14.87
N HIS A 205 0.30 -9.45 -15.50
CA HIS A 205 0.52 -8.19 -14.80
C HIS A 205 -0.79 -7.60 -14.27
N GLN A 206 -1.85 -7.58 -15.10
CA GLN A 206 -3.15 -7.06 -14.70
C GLN A 206 -3.78 -7.89 -13.57
N THR A 207 -3.64 -9.21 -13.62
CA THR A 207 -4.08 -10.12 -12.54
C THR A 207 -3.38 -9.76 -11.22
N CYS A 208 -2.06 -9.65 -11.25
CA CYS A 208 -1.25 -9.30 -10.08
C CYS A 208 -1.64 -7.94 -9.52
N GLU A 209 -1.81 -6.93 -10.38
CA GLU A 209 -2.27 -5.59 -9.99
C GLU A 209 -3.64 -5.64 -9.31
N LYS A 210 -4.60 -6.41 -9.84
CA LYS A 210 -5.95 -6.52 -9.27
C LYS A 210 -5.94 -7.25 -7.93
N LEU A 211 -5.16 -8.31 -7.78
CA LEU A 211 -5.02 -9.02 -6.50
C LEU A 211 -4.44 -8.12 -5.41
N TYR A 212 -3.38 -7.38 -5.70
CA TYR A 212 -2.84 -6.42 -4.75
C TYR A 212 -3.81 -5.28 -4.43
N ASN A 213 -4.53 -4.75 -5.43
CA ASN A 213 -5.57 -3.76 -5.20
C ASN A 213 -6.71 -4.31 -4.34
N CYS A 214 -7.09 -5.58 -4.50
CA CYS A 214 -8.09 -6.25 -3.67
C CYS A 214 -7.67 -6.22 -2.19
N ILE A 215 -6.44 -6.64 -1.88
CA ILE A 215 -5.90 -6.57 -0.52
C ILE A 215 -5.95 -5.13 0.00
N LEU A 216 -5.43 -4.16 -0.77
CA LEU A 216 -5.38 -2.75 -0.35
C LEU A 216 -6.78 -2.19 -0.08
N MET A 217 -7.75 -2.48 -0.96
CA MET A 217 -9.12 -1.99 -0.81
C MET A 217 -9.82 -2.59 0.40
N VAL A 218 -9.70 -3.92 0.61
CA VAL A 218 -10.29 -4.60 1.78
C VAL A 218 -9.68 -4.11 3.09
N PHE A 219 -8.35 -3.94 3.14
CA PHE A 219 -7.66 -3.54 4.37
C PHE A 219 -7.67 -2.04 4.64
N THR A 220 -7.74 -1.20 3.60
CA THR A 220 -7.53 0.26 3.77
C THR A 220 -8.55 1.13 3.04
N ASN A 221 -9.36 0.55 2.16
CA ASN A 221 -10.21 1.30 1.23
C ASN A 221 -9.44 2.37 0.42
N TYR A 222 -8.16 2.10 0.13
CA TYR A 222 -7.32 2.99 -0.64
C TYR A 222 -6.77 2.30 -1.88
N ARG A 223 -7.00 2.90 -3.05
CA ARG A 223 -6.48 2.44 -4.35
C ARG A 223 -5.39 3.40 -4.81
N PRO A 224 -4.13 2.97 -4.83
CA PRO A 224 -3.06 3.77 -5.40
C PRO A 224 -3.28 4.03 -6.89
N LYS A 225 -2.84 5.20 -7.37
CA LYS A 225 -2.91 5.59 -8.80
C LYS A 225 -1.67 5.12 -9.55
N SER A 226 -1.19 3.94 -9.25
CA SER A 226 0.00 3.33 -9.85
C SER A 226 -0.38 2.07 -10.61
N HIS A 227 0.50 1.63 -11.51
CA HIS A 227 0.46 0.33 -12.17
C HIS A 227 1.73 -0.48 -11.89
N LYS A 228 2.53 -0.07 -10.91
CA LYS A 228 3.82 -0.68 -10.62
C LYS A 228 3.67 -1.78 -9.56
N ILE A 229 3.80 -3.03 -9.97
CA ILE A 229 3.68 -4.20 -9.10
C ILE A 229 4.63 -4.11 -7.89
N LYS A 230 5.86 -3.61 -8.07
CA LYS A 230 6.84 -3.42 -6.98
C LYS A 230 6.31 -2.47 -5.89
N GLU A 231 5.63 -1.39 -6.29
CA GLU A 231 5.02 -0.45 -5.33
C GLU A 231 3.86 -1.09 -4.56
N PHE A 232 2.99 -1.83 -5.25
CA PHE A 232 1.90 -2.58 -4.62
C PHE A 232 2.43 -3.62 -3.63
N GLY A 233 3.42 -4.43 -4.05
CA GLY A 233 4.06 -5.41 -3.18
C GLY A 233 4.63 -4.78 -1.92
N GLY A 234 5.31 -3.63 -2.04
CA GLY A 234 5.78 -2.85 -0.90
C GLY A 234 4.65 -2.41 0.06
N MET A 235 3.49 -2.01 -0.49
CA MET A 235 2.37 -1.54 0.33
C MET A 235 1.63 -2.68 1.05
N VAL A 236 1.51 -3.87 0.45
CA VAL A 236 0.72 -4.98 1.02
C VAL A 236 1.51 -5.83 2.02
N LYS A 237 2.83 -5.88 1.96
CA LYS A 237 3.67 -6.71 2.85
C LYS A 237 3.43 -6.49 4.34
N ARG A 238 2.93 -5.31 4.73
CA ARG A 238 2.57 -4.98 6.11
C ARG A 238 1.35 -5.74 6.64
N PHE A 239 0.56 -6.37 5.78
CA PHE A 239 -0.64 -7.11 6.18
C PHE A 239 -0.37 -8.59 6.42
N SER A 240 0.62 -9.17 5.72
CA SER A 240 1.11 -10.53 5.96
C SER A 240 2.53 -10.70 5.44
N MET A 241 3.35 -11.42 6.19
CA MET A 241 4.71 -11.79 5.78
C MET A 241 4.72 -12.70 4.55
N GLU A 242 3.71 -13.56 4.38
CA GLU A 242 3.58 -14.44 3.22
C GLU A 242 3.62 -13.66 1.89
N LEU A 243 3.13 -12.42 1.87
CA LEU A 243 3.15 -11.56 0.69
C LEU A 243 4.58 -11.19 0.23
N THR A 244 5.57 -11.30 1.12
CA THR A 244 6.97 -11.06 0.77
C THR A 244 7.59 -12.23 0.02
N THR A 245 7.02 -13.43 0.13
CA THR A 245 7.52 -14.66 -0.48
C THR A 245 6.89 -14.98 -1.84
N VAL A 246 5.88 -14.20 -2.25
CA VAL A 246 5.15 -14.44 -3.51
C VAL A 246 6.08 -14.39 -4.72
N PHE A 247 6.94 -13.39 -4.80
CA PHE A 247 7.93 -13.27 -5.87
C PHE A 247 9.33 -13.28 -5.27
N PRO A 248 9.91 -14.45 -5.02
CA PRO A 248 11.28 -14.56 -4.51
C PRO A 248 12.26 -14.00 -5.55
N GLN A 249 13.39 -13.49 -5.08
CA GLN A 249 14.45 -12.91 -5.91
C GLN A 249 15.82 -13.45 -5.47
N ASN A 250 15.89 -14.76 -5.20
CA ASN A 250 17.10 -15.42 -4.71
C ASN A 250 18.04 -15.79 -5.87
N THR A 251 17.49 -16.12 -7.03
CA THR A 251 18.25 -16.44 -8.24
C THR A 251 18.10 -15.35 -9.31
N ASP A 252 18.96 -15.36 -10.31
CA ASP A 252 18.89 -14.38 -11.38
C ASP A 252 17.68 -14.65 -12.30
N GLU A 253 17.28 -15.90 -12.47
CA GLU A 253 16.08 -16.31 -13.20
C GLU A 253 14.80 -15.80 -12.52
N GLU A 254 14.71 -15.90 -11.20
CA GLU A 254 13.59 -15.35 -10.42
C GLU A 254 13.47 -13.84 -10.56
N LYS A 255 14.61 -13.12 -10.48
CA LYS A 255 14.67 -11.66 -10.67
C LYS A 255 14.24 -11.28 -12.08
N GLU A 256 14.73 -12.01 -13.09
CA GLU A 256 14.38 -11.77 -14.49
C GLU A 256 12.88 -11.98 -14.74
N CYS A 257 12.29 -13.08 -14.27
CA CYS A 257 10.86 -13.35 -14.38
C CYS A 257 10.03 -12.25 -13.76
N PHE A 258 10.38 -11.81 -12.55
CA PHE A 258 9.66 -10.72 -11.88
C PHE A 258 9.85 -9.38 -12.59
N ASP A 259 11.02 -9.09 -13.14
CA ASP A 259 11.26 -7.88 -13.91
C ASP A 259 10.46 -7.89 -15.22
N LEU A 260 10.40 -9.03 -15.94
CA LEU A 260 9.55 -9.22 -17.12
C LEU A 260 8.06 -8.97 -16.78
N LEU A 261 7.56 -9.50 -15.66
CA LEU A 261 6.20 -9.22 -15.19
C LEU A 261 5.98 -7.74 -14.97
N CYS A 262 6.92 -7.05 -14.30
CA CYS A 262 6.81 -5.62 -14.03
C CYS A 262 6.80 -4.77 -15.30
N ARG A 263 7.62 -5.11 -16.30
CA ARG A 263 7.74 -4.39 -17.58
C ARG A 263 6.60 -4.68 -18.54
N SER A 264 5.93 -5.83 -18.41
CA SER A 264 4.91 -6.30 -19.36
C SER A 264 3.71 -5.35 -19.46
N TYR A 265 3.42 -4.52 -18.46
CA TYR A 265 2.37 -3.49 -18.53
C TYR A 265 2.55 -2.53 -19.72
N ILE A 266 3.77 -2.13 -20.00
CA ILE A 266 4.09 -1.23 -21.11
C ILE A 266 4.65 -2.02 -22.29
N GLU A 267 5.67 -2.84 -22.04
CA GLU A 267 6.46 -3.42 -23.11
C GLU A 267 5.71 -4.49 -23.90
N ALA A 268 4.87 -5.30 -23.26
CA ALA A 268 4.08 -6.30 -23.99
C ALA A 268 3.13 -5.67 -25.04
N ARG A 269 2.75 -4.41 -24.85
CA ARG A 269 1.84 -3.68 -25.76
C ARG A 269 2.55 -2.84 -26.82
N TYR A 270 3.69 -2.23 -26.46
CA TYR A 270 4.30 -1.19 -27.27
C TYR A 270 5.72 -1.53 -27.75
N ASN A 271 6.42 -2.45 -27.09
CA ASN A 271 7.76 -2.86 -27.49
C ASN A 271 7.70 -4.09 -28.39
N LYS A 272 8.14 -3.94 -29.64
CA LYS A 272 8.18 -5.05 -30.61
C LYS A 272 9.16 -6.14 -30.20
N ASP A 273 10.25 -5.76 -29.53
CA ASP A 273 11.33 -6.65 -29.11
C ASP A 273 11.10 -7.31 -27.74
N PHE A 274 9.99 -6.95 -27.06
CA PHE A 274 9.61 -7.64 -25.82
C PHE A 274 9.36 -9.12 -26.10
N SER A 275 10.04 -9.97 -25.37
CA SER A 275 9.86 -11.43 -25.44
C SER A 275 9.81 -12.02 -24.04
N ILE A 276 9.04 -13.05 -23.87
CA ILE A 276 8.94 -13.87 -22.67
C ILE A 276 8.69 -15.31 -23.09
N SER A 277 9.41 -16.25 -22.49
CA SER A 277 9.27 -17.67 -22.83
C SER A 277 8.02 -18.28 -22.18
N GLN A 278 7.63 -19.47 -22.65
CA GLN A 278 6.52 -20.20 -22.05
C GLN A 278 6.87 -20.64 -20.62
N GLU A 279 8.09 -21.09 -20.39
CA GLU A 279 8.57 -21.51 -19.07
C GLU A 279 8.54 -20.36 -18.06
N GLN A 280 8.92 -19.14 -18.48
CA GLN A 280 8.83 -17.94 -17.66
C GLN A 280 7.38 -17.57 -17.33
N LEU A 281 6.46 -17.73 -18.30
CA LEU A 281 5.03 -17.52 -18.06
C LEU A 281 4.45 -18.55 -17.10
N GLU A 282 4.77 -19.82 -17.25
CA GLU A 282 4.33 -20.90 -16.37
C GLU A 282 4.84 -20.67 -14.92
N TYR A 283 6.10 -20.26 -14.77
CA TYR A 283 6.63 -19.85 -13.48
C TYR A 283 5.82 -18.70 -12.87
N LEU A 284 5.56 -17.64 -13.65
CA LEU A 284 4.79 -16.48 -13.17
C LEU A 284 3.34 -16.84 -12.82
N ILE A 285 2.70 -17.74 -13.58
CA ILE A 285 1.36 -18.25 -13.28
C ILE A 285 1.36 -18.93 -11.91
N ALA A 286 2.32 -19.81 -11.65
CA ALA A 286 2.44 -20.50 -10.37
C ALA A 286 2.61 -19.50 -9.19
N ARG A 287 3.38 -18.43 -9.38
CA ARG A 287 3.56 -17.38 -8.37
C ARG A 287 2.29 -16.55 -8.16
N ILE A 288 1.56 -16.26 -9.23
CA ILE A 288 0.30 -15.51 -9.16
C ILE A 288 -0.83 -16.36 -8.57
N ASP A 289 -0.84 -17.68 -8.79
CA ASP A 289 -1.78 -18.58 -8.09
C ASP A 289 -1.55 -18.55 -6.58
N ILE A 290 -0.29 -18.55 -6.12
CA ILE A 290 0.02 -18.37 -4.69
C ILE A 290 -0.50 -17.01 -4.20
N LEU A 291 -0.28 -15.93 -4.95
CA LEU A 291 -0.81 -14.60 -4.58
C LEU A 291 -2.34 -14.61 -4.51
N LYS A 292 -3.01 -15.26 -5.45
CA LYS A 292 -4.47 -15.38 -5.51
C LYS A 292 -5.01 -16.06 -4.25
N ASP A 293 -4.42 -17.20 -3.86
CA ASP A 293 -4.85 -17.96 -2.68
C ASP A 293 -4.61 -17.19 -1.38
N ILE A 294 -3.46 -16.51 -1.24
CA ILE A 294 -3.17 -15.61 -0.12
C ILE A 294 -4.17 -14.45 -0.09
N THR A 295 -4.46 -13.84 -1.25
CA THR A 295 -5.42 -12.74 -1.35
C THR A 295 -6.80 -13.15 -0.88
N GLU A 296 -7.30 -14.29 -1.34
CA GLU A 296 -8.62 -14.81 -0.96
C GLU A 296 -8.71 -15.01 0.55
N ARG A 297 -7.76 -15.72 1.12
CA ARG A 297 -7.72 -16.03 2.55
C ARG A 297 -7.63 -14.75 3.39
N LEU A 298 -6.66 -13.90 3.12
CA LEU A 298 -6.47 -12.66 3.90
C LEU A 298 -7.67 -11.72 3.84
N CYS A 299 -8.27 -11.55 2.65
CA CYS A 299 -9.43 -10.68 2.50
C CYS A 299 -10.66 -11.23 3.23
N LYS A 300 -10.93 -12.53 3.13
CA LYS A 300 -12.05 -13.18 3.84
C LYS A 300 -11.86 -13.13 5.36
N GLU A 301 -10.65 -13.40 5.87
CA GLU A 301 -10.32 -13.28 7.28
C GLU A 301 -10.55 -11.84 7.79
N LYS A 302 -10.11 -10.84 7.01
CA LYS A 302 -10.28 -9.43 7.39
C LYS A 302 -11.74 -8.98 7.40
N ILE A 303 -12.53 -9.42 6.44
CA ILE A 303 -13.97 -9.14 6.39
C ILE A 303 -14.67 -9.78 7.58
N ALA A 304 -14.35 -11.03 7.92
CA ALA A 304 -14.89 -11.71 9.10
C ALA A 304 -14.48 -11.03 10.42
N GLU A 305 -13.26 -10.49 10.51
CA GLU A 305 -12.83 -9.68 11.66
C GLU A 305 -13.74 -8.45 11.85
N TYR A 306 -14.11 -7.76 10.77
CA TYR A 306 -15.04 -6.62 10.83
C TYR A 306 -16.46 -7.03 11.27
N ASP A 307 -16.93 -8.23 10.90
CA ASP A 307 -18.21 -8.76 11.37
C ASP A 307 -18.18 -9.01 12.89
N THR A 308 -17.14 -9.65 13.39
CA THR A 308 -16.97 -9.91 14.84
C THR A 308 -16.92 -8.59 15.64
N MET A 309 -16.25 -7.56 15.10
CA MET A 309 -16.23 -6.24 15.75
C MET A 309 -17.59 -5.55 15.73
N THR A 310 -18.45 -5.85 14.75
CA THR A 310 -19.82 -5.34 14.68
C THR A 310 -20.68 -5.94 15.79
N GLU A 311 -20.58 -7.23 16.02
CA GLU A 311 -21.34 -7.95 17.06
C GLU A 311 -20.95 -7.49 18.47
N SER A 312 -19.66 -7.25 18.71
CA SER A 312 -19.16 -6.82 20.03
C SER A 312 -19.59 -5.39 20.45
N VAL A 313 -20.12 -4.57 19.54
CA VAL A 313 -20.64 -3.23 19.83
C VAL A 313 -22.14 -3.25 20.16
N ILE A 314 -22.81 -4.37 19.92
CA ILE A 314 -24.26 -4.55 20.16
C ILE A 314 -24.54 -5.12 21.57
N LEU A 315 -23.52 -5.70 22.23
CA LEU A 315 -23.56 -6.17 23.62
C LEU A 315 -23.05 -5.11 24.59
#